data_98db75892425075b334bbb6da58b5b30
#
_entry.id   98db75892425075b334bbb6da58b5b30
#
_cell.length_a   1.000
_cell.length_b   1.000
_cell.length_c   1.000
_cell.angle_alpha   90.00
_cell.angle_beta   90.00
_cell.angle_gamma   90.00
#
_symmetry.space_group_name_H-M   'P 1'
#
loop_
_entity.id
_entity.type
_entity.pdbx_description
1 polymer ?
#
loop_
_entity_poly.entity_id
_entity_poly.type
_entity_poly.pdbx_seq_one_letter_code
_entity_poly.pdbx_strand_id
1 'polypeptide(L)'
;MFDKLEDLVARLDELQNELSDPNVASNAERFRNLMKEQANLAPIVEKYQEYKEAKQTIEDSLSMLEGESDEEMREMLKEELSSAKQQVEKCENELKILLLPKDPNDERNVILEIRAGAGGDEAALFAAELYRMYVHYAESRRWKVELMEAEEIGIGGMKSVTAMVTGNGAYSVLKYESGVHRVQRVPETESGGRIHTSTASVAVLPEAEEVDEIDIPDKDIRIDVMRASGNGGQCVNTTDSAVRLTHIPTGIVIYSQTEKSQLQNKAKAFALLRTKLLDIEMQKRHDEEADLRKSQVGTGDRSEKIRTYNFPQGRVTDHRIGLTLYKLDKIMNGDIQEIIDACIAADQAAKLAKMNEE
;
A
#
# COMPACT_ATOMS: atom_id res chain seq x y z
N MET A 1 -6.78 -15.47 20.34
CA MET A 1 -6.87 -14.04 20.08
C MET A 1 -6.34 -13.23 21.27
N PHE A 2 -6.86 -13.39 22.46
CA PHE A 2 -6.48 -12.57 23.64
C PHE A 2 -5.03 -12.80 24.10
N ASP A 3 -4.50 -14.03 24.04
CA ASP A 3 -3.08 -14.29 24.36
C ASP A 3 -2.12 -13.48 23.48
N LYS A 4 -2.44 -13.36 22.19
CA LYS A 4 -1.66 -12.51 21.26
C LYS A 4 -1.72 -11.02 21.63
N LEU A 5 -2.83 -10.55 22.20
CA LEU A 5 -2.97 -9.14 22.62
C LEU A 5 -2.11 -8.82 23.85
N GLU A 6 -1.97 -9.77 24.79
CA GLU A 6 -1.03 -9.59 25.91
C GLU A 6 0.43 -9.51 25.44
N ASP A 7 0.81 -10.34 24.45
CA ASP A 7 2.13 -10.26 23.84
C ASP A 7 2.39 -8.88 23.17
N LEU A 8 1.35 -8.30 22.54
CA LEU A 8 1.45 -6.96 21.94
C LEU A 8 1.58 -5.85 22.98
N VAL A 9 0.94 -5.99 24.15
CA VAL A 9 1.12 -5.05 25.27
C VAL A 9 2.57 -5.10 25.77
N ALA A 10 3.08 -6.31 26.02
CA ALA A 10 4.47 -6.48 26.45
C ALA A 10 5.45 -5.91 25.41
N ARG A 11 5.19 -6.14 24.11
CA ARG A 11 6.03 -5.61 23.04
C ARG A 11 6.01 -4.08 22.99
N LEU A 12 4.85 -3.45 23.21
CA LEU A 12 4.76 -1.98 23.25
C LEU A 12 5.58 -1.40 24.41
N ASP A 13 5.55 -2.04 25.59
CA ASP A 13 6.35 -1.63 26.74
C ASP A 13 7.87 -1.77 26.46
N GLU A 14 8.28 -2.86 25.81
CA GLU A 14 9.66 -3.04 25.36
C GLU A 14 10.08 -1.94 24.38
N LEU A 15 9.24 -1.60 23.39
CA LEU A 15 9.51 -0.55 22.41
C LEU A 15 9.66 0.82 23.08
N GLN A 16 8.85 1.14 24.07
CA GLN A 16 8.97 2.39 24.83
C GLN A 16 10.28 2.45 25.59
N ASN A 17 10.72 1.32 26.17
CA ASN A 17 12.00 1.24 26.85
C ASN A 17 13.17 1.36 25.86
N GLU A 18 13.11 0.66 24.70
CA GLU A 18 14.14 0.78 23.65
C GLU A 18 14.25 2.21 23.10
N LEU A 19 13.12 2.88 22.87
CA LEU A 19 13.08 4.26 22.39
C LEU A 19 13.64 5.28 23.40
N SER A 20 13.64 4.92 24.69
CA SER A 20 14.21 5.73 25.75
C SER A 20 15.74 5.60 25.86
N ASP A 21 16.37 4.63 25.15
CA ASP A 21 17.82 4.44 25.14
C ASP A 21 18.49 5.50 24.24
N PRO A 22 19.43 6.32 24.78
CA PRO A 22 20.17 7.31 24.01
C PRO A 22 20.94 6.74 22.80
N ASN A 23 21.34 5.47 22.86
CA ASN A 23 22.04 4.81 21.76
C ASN A 23 21.13 4.56 20.54
N VAL A 24 19.84 4.36 20.76
CA VAL A 24 18.86 4.19 19.68
C VAL A 24 18.62 5.51 18.96
N ALA A 25 18.58 6.63 19.69
CA ALA A 25 18.43 7.95 19.11
C ALA A 25 19.60 8.35 18.18
N SER A 26 20.77 7.75 18.34
CA SER A 26 21.94 7.99 17.47
C SER A 26 21.85 7.28 16.11
N ASN A 27 20.99 6.26 15.97
CA ASN A 27 20.76 5.54 14.72
C ASN A 27 19.37 5.90 14.15
N ALA A 28 19.36 6.84 13.19
CA ALA A 28 18.14 7.41 12.64
C ALA A 28 17.20 6.36 11.98
N GLU A 29 17.78 5.33 11.35
CA GLU A 29 17.00 4.26 10.70
C GLU A 29 16.34 3.36 11.74
N ARG A 30 17.12 2.88 12.73
CA ARG A 30 16.57 2.05 13.81
C ARG A 30 15.49 2.81 14.60
N PHE A 31 15.74 4.08 14.92
CA PHE A 31 14.78 4.93 15.61
C PHE A 31 13.47 5.07 14.81
N ARG A 32 13.56 5.31 13.50
CA ARG A 32 12.37 5.40 12.61
C ARG A 32 11.57 4.10 12.60
N ASN A 33 12.24 2.96 12.50
CA ASN A 33 11.59 1.65 12.47
C ASN A 33 10.86 1.35 13.79
N LEU A 34 11.49 1.62 14.93
CA LEU A 34 10.88 1.45 16.26
C LEU A 34 9.68 2.39 16.47
N MET A 35 9.80 3.67 16.05
CA MET A 35 8.70 4.63 16.10
C MET A 35 7.51 4.18 15.22
N LYS A 36 7.79 3.62 14.05
CA LYS A 36 6.75 3.08 13.15
C LYS A 36 6.05 1.87 13.78
N GLU A 37 6.81 0.95 14.38
CA GLU A 37 6.28 -0.21 15.10
C GLU A 37 5.40 0.25 16.28
N GLN A 38 5.86 1.21 17.08
CA GLN A 38 5.09 1.80 18.18
C GLN A 38 3.78 2.43 17.70
N ALA A 39 3.83 3.25 16.65
CA ALA A 39 2.65 3.89 16.07
C ALA A 39 1.60 2.88 15.57
N ASN A 40 2.05 1.71 15.12
CA ASN A 40 1.15 0.64 14.68
C ASN A 40 0.53 -0.14 15.86
N LEU A 41 1.26 -0.34 16.95
CA LEU A 41 0.81 -1.12 18.10
C LEU A 41 -0.03 -0.29 19.09
N ALA A 42 0.30 0.99 19.25
CA ALA A 42 -0.36 1.87 20.23
C ALA A 42 -1.90 1.86 20.14
N PRO A 43 -2.54 2.01 18.97
CA PRO A 43 -4.01 2.01 18.89
C PRO A 43 -4.63 0.63 19.23
N ILE A 44 -3.91 -0.47 18.99
CA ILE A 44 -4.37 -1.83 19.35
C ILE A 44 -4.35 -2.00 20.85
N VAL A 45 -3.26 -1.60 21.50
CA VAL A 45 -3.08 -1.71 22.95
C VAL A 45 -4.05 -0.78 23.70
N GLU A 46 -4.22 0.47 23.22
CA GLU A 46 -5.19 1.41 23.80
C GLU A 46 -6.62 0.81 23.78
N LYS A 47 -7.02 0.28 22.61
CA LYS A 47 -8.35 -0.33 22.48
C LYS A 47 -8.49 -1.60 23.33
N TYR A 48 -7.42 -2.36 23.50
CA TYR A 48 -7.41 -3.52 24.38
C TYR A 48 -7.50 -3.15 25.87
N GLN A 49 -6.92 -2.02 26.28
CA GLN A 49 -7.08 -1.49 27.63
C GLN A 49 -8.53 -1.07 27.89
N GLU A 50 -9.17 -0.34 26.96
CA GLU A 50 -10.60 -0.01 27.06
C GLU A 50 -11.47 -1.28 27.19
N TYR A 51 -11.15 -2.33 26.43
CA TYR A 51 -11.83 -3.61 26.54
C TYR A 51 -11.69 -4.23 27.92
N LYS A 52 -10.46 -4.24 28.49
CA LYS A 52 -10.20 -4.76 29.85
C LYS A 52 -10.96 -3.97 30.91
N GLU A 53 -10.96 -2.65 30.82
CA GLU A 53 -11.69 -1.77 31.74
C GLU A 53 -13.20 -2.04 31.69
N ALA A 54 -13.77 -2.10 30.47
CA ALA A 54 -15.19 -2.41 30.31
C ALA A 54 -15.55 -3.81 30.87
N LYS A 55 -14.68 -4.80 30.70
CA LYS A 55 -14.86 -6.13 31.25
C LYS A 55 -14.78 -6.16 32.78
N GLN A 56 -13.84 -5.40 33.35
CA GLN A 56 -13.73 -5.25 34.80
C GLN A 56 -14.98 -4.55 35.37
N THR A 57 -15.49 -3.52 34.71
CA THR A 57 -16.73 -2.85 35.10
C THR A 57 -17.91 -3.82 35.12
N ILE A 58 -18.00 -4.77 34.17
CA ILE A 58 -19.03 -5.80 34.16
C ILE A 58 -18.90 -6.71 35.40
N GLU A 59 -17.70 -7.17 35.73
CA GLU A 59 -17.44 -8.05 36.89
C GLU A 59 -17.75 -7.33 38.20
N ASP A 60 -17.33 -6.06 38.33
CA ASP A 60 -17.57 -5.24 39.50
C ASP A 60 -19.08 -4.93 39.69
N SER A 61 -19.78 -4.53 38.62
CA SER A 61 -21.20 -4.24 38.63
C SER A 61 -22.04 -5.50 38.96
N LEU A 62 -21.64 -6.67 38.45
CA LEU A 62 -22.29 -7.95 38.81
C LEU A 62 -22.09 -8.31 40.30
N SER A 63 -20.86 -8.15 40.81
CA SER A 63 -20.56 -8.41 42.21
C SER A 63 -21.32 -7.47 43.16
N MET A 64 -21.44 -6.18 42.78
CA MET A 64 -22.22 -5.21 43.55
C MET A 64 -23.72 -5.49 43.51
N LEU A 65 -24.26 -5.95 42.36
CA LEU A 65 -25.67 -6.32 42.21
C LEU A 65 -26.09 -7.49 43.12
N GLU A 66 -25.20 -8.41 43.45
CA GLU A 66 -25.47 -9.53 44.33
C GLU A 66 -25.64 -9.10 45.80
N GLY A 67 -24.98 -8.02 46.22
CA GLY A 67 -25.01 -7.51 47.61
C GLY A 67 -25.94 -6.32 47.83
N GLU A 68 -26.47 -5.69 46.79
CA GLU A 68 -27.23 -4.44 46.89
C GLU A 68 -28.73 -4.68 47.10
N SER A 69 -29.31 -3.99 48.10
CA SER A 69 -30.72 -4.08 48.44
C SER A 69 -31.53 -2.87 48.04
N ASP A 70 -30.86 -1.75 47.70
CA ASP A 70 -31.49 -0.51 47.27
C ASP A 70 -31.91 -0.60 45.81
N GLU A 71 -33.18 -0.30 45.51
CA GLU A 71 -33.78 -0.47 44.19
C GLU A 71 -33.28 0.55 43.21
N GLU A 72 -33.01 1.80 43.64
CA GLU A 72 -32.45 2.84 42.80
C GLU A 72 -30.98 2.52 42.39
N MET A 73 -30.20 2.06 43.36
CA MET A 73 -28.81 1.64 43.12
C MET A 73 -28.75 0.44 42.18
N ARG A 74 -29.67 -0.52 42.32
CA ARG A 74 -29.78 -1.69 41.42
C ARG A 74 -30.14 -1.29 40.00
N GLU A 75 -30.98 -0.28 39.80
CA GLU A 75 -31.27 0.22 38.44
C GLU A 75 -30.04 0.89 37.83
N MET A 76 -29.33 1.73 38.56
CA MET A 76 -28.07 2.33 38.09
C MET A 76 -27.04 1.27 37.70
N LEU A 77 -26.82 0.26 38.52
CA LEU A 77 -25.90 -0.85 38.23
C LEU A 77 -26.32 -1.66 37.00
N LYS A 78 -27.62 -1.81 36.76
CA LYS A 78 -28.11 -2.49 35.54
C LYS A 78 -27.88 -1.65 34.28
N GLU A 79 -28.04 -0.33 34.35
CA GLU A 79 -27.73 0.58 33.25
C GLU A 79 -26.23 0.57 32.96
N GLU A 80 -25.39 0.66 33.98
CA GLU A 80 -23.94 0.58 33.86
C GLU A 80 -23.51 -0.78 33.25
N LEU A 81 -24.07 -1.88 33.72
CA LEU A 81 -23.81 -3.22 33.16
C LEU A 81 -24.23 -3.32 31.69
N SER A 82 -25.36 -2.71 31.30
CA SER A 82 -25.83 -2.68 29.92
C SER A 82 -24.88 -1.88 29.03
N SER A 83 -24.45 -0.70 29.51
CA SER A 83 -23.49 0.16 28.82
C SER A 83 -22.14 -0.52 28.67
N ALA A 84 -21.61 -1.12 29.73
CA ALA A 84 -20.34 -1.84 29.70
C ALA A 84 -20.35 -3.03 28.74
N LYS A 85 -21.47 -3.80 28.67
CA LYS A 85 -21.63 -4.89 27.70
C LYS A 85 -21.61 -4.39 26.25
N GLN A 86 -22.27 -3.28 25.95
CA GLN A 86 -22.22 -2.67 24.62
C GLN A 86 -20.80 -2.19 24.29
N GLN A 87 -20.10 -1.61 25.27
CA GLN A 87 -18.71 -1.19 25.09
C GLN A 87 -17.79 -2.38 24.83
N VAL A 88 -17.94 -3.50 25.51
CA VAL A 88 -17.18 -4.74 25.26
C VAL A 88 -17.39 -5.22 23.82
N GLU A 89 -18.65 -5.33 23.38
CA GLU A 89 -18.97 -5.78 22.02
C GLU A 89 -18.36 -4.83 20.96
N LYS A 90 -18.45 -3.52 21.19
CA LYS A 90 -17.85 -2.52 20.32
C LYS A 90 -16.33 -2.65 20.28
N CYS A 91 -15.66 -2.74 21.43
CA CYS A 91 -14.21 -2.92 21.50
C CYS A 91 -13.75 -4.22 20.84
N GLU A 92 -14.48 -5.34 21.01
CA GLU A 92 -14.17 -6.60 20.33
C GLU A 92 -14.21 -6.49 18.82
N ASN A 93 -15.21 -5.79 18.28
CA ASN A 93 -15.32 -5.59 16.84
C ASN A 93 -14.22 -4.66 16.31
N GLU A 94 -13.91 -3.59 17.02
CA GLU A 94 -12.82 -2.68 16.67
C GLU A 94 -11.45 -3.37 16.74
N LEU A 95 -11.20 -4.19 17.78
CA LEU A 95 -9.99 -4.99 17.93
C LEU A 95 -9.82 -5.99 16.78
N LYS A 96 -10.89 -6.66 16.35
CA LYS A 96 -10.85 -7.56 15.20
C LYS A 96 -10.40 -6.83 13.93
N ILE A 97 -10.87 -5.61 13.73
CA ILE A 97 -10.48 -4.77 12.57
C ILE A 97 -9.02 -4.32 12.69
N LEU A 98 -8.59 -3.87 13.88
CA LEU A 98 -7.22 -3.41 14.13
C LEU A 98 -6.17 -4.51 13.99
N LEU A 99 -6.55 -5.77 14.26
CA LEU A 99 -5.70 -6.95 14.11
C LEU A 99 -5.61 -7.48 12.68
N LEU A 100 -6.40 -6.94 11.74
CA LEU A 100 -6.26 -7.31 10.33
C LEU A 100 -4.87 -6.96 9.83
N PRO A 101 -4.26 -7.81 9.01
CA PRO A 101 -2.95 -7.51 8.43
C PRO A 101 -3.04 -6.23 7.59
N LYS A 102 -2.27 -5.22 7.98
CA LYS A 102 -2.14 -3.98 7.21
C LYS A 102 -1.27 -4.24 5.98
N ASP A 103 -1.65 -3.65 4.86
CA ASP A 103 -0.80 -3.64 3.67
C ASP A 103 0.43 -2.75 3.95
N PRO A 104 1.65 -3.24 3.77
CA PRO A 104 2.87 -2.44 3.99
C PRO A 104 2.93 -1.18 3.10
N ASN A 105 2.17 -1.17 2.01
CA ASN A 105 2.10 -0.04 1.08
C ASN A 105 1.10 1.04 1.52
N ASP A 106 0.24 0.79 2.52
CA ASP A 106 -0.86 1.70 2.90
C ASP A 106 -0.40 3.12 3.27
N GLU A 107 0.84 3.27 3.75
CA GLU A 107 1.42 4.58 4.11
C GLU A 107 2.13 5.28 2.96
N ARG A 108 2.29 4.60 1.81
CA ARG A 108 3.03 5.13 0.66
C ARG A 108 2.21 6.17 -0.11
N ASN A 109 2.93 7.02 -0.84
CA ASN A 109 2.36 7.85 -1.87
C ASN A 109 1.87 6.98 -3.04
N VAL A 110 1.08 7.57 -3.93
CA VAL A 110 0.42 6.87 -5.03
C VAL A 110 0.89 7.40 -6.36
N ILE A 111 1.22 6.50 -7.28
CA ILE A 111 1.27 6.77 -8.71
C ILE A 111 -0.10 6.37 -9.28
N LEU A 112 -0.85 7.38 -9.72
CA LEU A 112 -2.16 7.23 -10.34
C LEU A 112 -2.01 7.26 -11.85
N GLU A 113 -2.29 6.14 -12.52
CA GLU A 113 -2.30 6.07 -13.98
C GLU A 113 -3.74 5.89 -14.47
N ILE A 114 -4.18 6.72 -15.41
CA ILE A 114 -5.48 6.62 -16.05
C ILE A 114 -5.27 6.51 -17.55
N ARG A 115 -5.87 5.51 -18.16
CA ARG A 115 -5.78 5.29 -19.62
C ARG A 115 -7.16 5.15 -20.23
N ALA A 116 -7.37 5.82 -21.36
CA ALA A 116 -8.56 5.64 -22.16
C ALA A 116 -8.63 4.19 -22.66
N GLY A 117 -9.79 3.55 -22.48
CA GLY A 117 -10.07 2.20 -22.94
C GLY A 117 -10.90 2.19 -24.22
N ALA A 118 -11.93 1.36 -24.26
CA ALA A 118 -12.84 1.25 -25.40
C ALA A 118 -13.75 2.48 -25.50
N GLY A 119 -13.77 3.17 -26.64
CA GLY A 119 -14.67 4.32 -26.88
C GLY A 119 -14.06 5.48 -27.66
N GLY A 120 -12.78 5.38 -28.08
CA GLY A 120 -12.11 6.42 -28.87
C GLY A 120 -12.00 7.75 -28.09
N ASP A 121 -12.33 8.85 -28.73
CA ASP A 121 -12.23 10.21 -28.17
C ASP A 121 -13.08 10.38 -26.90
N GLU A 122 -14.24 9.73 -26.84
CA GLU A 122 -15.11 9.77 -25.65
C GLU A 122 -14.45 9.09 -24.43
N ALA A 123 -13.71 8.01 -24.67
CA ALA A 123 -12.95 7.37 -23.59
C ALA A 123 -11.82 8.29 -23.08
N ALA A 124 -11.20 9.06 -23.97
CA ALA A 124 -10.18 10.04 -23.58
C ALA A 124 -10.76 11.25 -22.82
N LEU A 125 -11.95 11.72 -23.20
CA LEU A 125 -12.66 12.75 -22.44
C LEU A 125 -13.03 12.23 -21.05
N PHE A 126 -13.53 11.02 -20.96
CA PHE A 126 -13.87 10.39 -19.68
C PHE A 126 -12.63 10.19 -18.78
N ALA A 127 -11.49 9.79 -19.36
CA ALA A 127 -10.24 9.68 -18.61
C ALA A 127 -9.80 11.03 -18.01
N ALA A 128 -9.93 12.14 -18.77
CA ALA A 128 -9.66 13.47 -18.27
C ALA A 128 -10.62 13.89 -17.13
N GLU A 129 -11.90 13.50 -17.21
CA GLU A 129 -12.88 13.75 -16.15
C GLU A 129 -12.59 12.95 -14.89
N LEU A 130 -12.21 11.67 -15.02
CA LEU A 130 -11.78 10.86 -13.88
C LEU A 130 -10.54 11.46 -13.20
N TYR A 131 -9.56 11.91 -13.99
CA TYR A 131 -8.39 12.59 -13.45
C TYR A 131 -8.80 13.83 -12.63
N ARG A 132 -9.67 14.67 -13.16
CA ARG A 132 -10.19 15.84 -12.46
C ARG A 132 -10.92 15.45 -11.17
N MET A 133 -11.73 14.41 -11.20
CA MET A 133 -12.43 13.87 -10.03
C MET A 133 -11.44 13.49 -8.92
N TYR A 134 -10.36 12.79 -9.26
CA TYR A 134 -9.33 12.41 -8.28
C TYR A 134 -8.51 13.59 -7.77
N VAL A 135 -8.24 14.60 -8.63
CA VAL A 135 -7.58 15.83 -8.18
C VAL A 135 -8.44 16.55 -7.13
N HIS A 136 -9.73 16.75 -7.39
CA HIS A 136 -10.65 17.38 -6.42
C HIS A 136 -10.77 16.56 -5.12
N TYR A 137 -10.81 15.24 -5.22
CA TYR A 137 -10.80 14.40 -4.04
C TYR A 137 -9.51 14.56 -3.23
N ALA A 138 -8.35 14.53 -3.87
CA ALA A 138 -7.06 14.72 -3.23
C ALA A 138 -6.95 16.10 -2.56
N GLU A 139 -7.41 17.16 -3.22
CA GLU A 139 -7.47 18.51 -2.65
C GLU A 139 -8.34 18.56 -1.39
N SER A 140 -9.50 17.89 -1.39
CA SER A 140 -10.38 17.81 -0.21
C SER A 140 -9.70 17.13 0.98
N ARG A 141 -8.75 16.21 0.71
CA ARG A 141 -7.93 15.50 1.69
C ARG A 141 -6.64 16.24 2.04
N ARG A 142 -6.38 17.39 1.42
CA ARG A 142 -5.12 18.16 1.52
C ARG A 142 -3.90 17.36 1.06
N TRP A 143 -4.09 16.47 0.09
CA TRP A 143 -3.03 15.77 -0.58
C TRP A 143 -2.52 16.61 -1.76
N LYS A 144 -1.22 16.51 -2.04
CA LYS A 144 -0.61 17.16 -3.19
C LYS A 144 -0.73 16.26 -4.39
N VAL A 145 -1.18 16.79 -5.53
CA VAL A 145 -1.20 16.09 -6.81
C VAL A 145 -0.20 16.76 -7.75
N GLU A 146 0.66 15.95 -8.34
CA GLU A 146 1.71 16.39 -9.26
C GLU A 146 1.58 15.62 -10.56
N LEU A 147 1.28 16.33 -11.66
CA LEU A 147 1.19 15.72 -12.97
C LEU A 147 2.58 15.34 -13.46
N MET A 148 2.80 14.05 -13.72
CA MET A 148 4.07 13.53 -14.21
C MET A 148 4.09 13.48 -15.74
N GLU A 149 3.04 12.91 -16.34
CA GLU A 149 2.92 12.73 -17.77
C GLU A 149 1.45 12.78 -18.20
N ALA A 150 1.17 13.38 -19.35
CA ALA A 150 -0.15 13.37 -19.97
C ALA A 150 -0.05 13.33 -21.49
N GLU A 151 -0.79 12.43 -22.12
CA GLU A 151 -1.00 12.38 -23.56
C GLU A 151 -2.37 12.97 -23.89
N GLU A 152 -2.41 14.28 -24.18
CA GLU A 152 -3.64 15.00 -24.46
C GLU A 152 -4.06 14.83 -25.93
N ILE A 153 -5.40 14.88 -26.15
CA ILE A 153 -5.98 14.98 -27.49
C ILE A 153 -6.61 16.37 -27.68
N GLY A 154 -6.66 16.83 -28.92
CA GLY A 154 -7.01 18.22 -29.27
C GLY A 154 -8.40 18.73 -28.83
N ILE A 155 -9.24 17.85 -28.23
CA ILE A 155 -10.60 18.16 -27.72
C ILE A 155 -10.65 18.22 -26.18
N GLY A 156 -9.51 18.29 -25.51
CA GLY A 156 -9.45 18.35 -24.03
C GLY A 156 -9.55 16.99 -23.32
N GLY A 157 -9.51 15.87 -24.07
CA GLY A 157 -9.40 14.53 -23.52
C GLY A 157 -7.94 14.10 -23.32
N MET A 158 -7.74 13.03 -22.55
CA MET A 158 -6.43 12.44 -22.28
C MET A 158 -6.44 10.95 -22.65
N LYS A 159 -5.54 10.52 -23.54
CA LYS A 159 -5.36 9.09 -23.82
C LYS A 159 -4.74 8.37 -22.65
N SER A 160 -3.75 9.03 -22.03
CA SER A 160 -3.12 8.56 -20.79
C SER A 160 -2.74 9.75 -19.94
N VAL A 161 -2.81 9.57 -18.61
CA VAL A 161 -2.33 10.52 -17.63
C VAL A 161 -1.72 9.76 -16.46
N THR A 162 -0.56 10.21 -16.02
CA THR A 162 0.16 9.69 -14.86
C THR A 162 0.40 10.86 -13.90
N ALA A 163 -0.02 10.70 -12.66
CA ALA A 163 0.15 11.70 -11.62
C ALA A 163 0.62 11.07 -10.31
N MET A 164 1.46 11.79 -9.58
CA MET A 164 1.87 11.46 -8.22
C MET A 164 0.90 12.11 -7.23
N VAL A 165 0.33 11.31 -6.33
CA VAL A 165 -0.50 11.78 -5.22
C VAL A 165 0.27 11.58 -3.92
N THR A 166 0.70 12.68 -3.31
CA THR A 166 1.49 12.68 -2.08
C THR A 166 0.60 13.06 -0.91
N GLY A 167 0.48 12.15 0.06
CA GLY A 167 -0.31 12.40 1.25
C GLY A 167 -0.37 11.19 2.18
N ASN A 168 -0.60 11.45 3.45
CA ASN A 168 -0.67 10.38 4.45
C ASN A 168 -1.85 9.44 4.16
N GLY A 169 -1.55 8.14 4.02
CA GLY A 169 -2.54 7.10 3.75
C GLY A 169 -3.17 7.17 2.35
N ALA A 170 -2.53 7.85 1.38
CA ALA A 170 -3.08 8.00 0.04
C ALA A 170 -3.31 6.64 -0.63
N TYR A 171 -2.35 5.71 -0.50
CA TYR A 171 -2.49 4.37 -1.08
C TYR A 171 -3.59 3.55 -0.42
N SER A 172 -3.72 3.61 0.92
CA SER A 172 -4.74 2.85 1.66
C SER A 172 -6.17 3.17 1.21
N VAL A 173 -6.38 4.36 0.68
CA VAL A 173 -7.67 4.88 0.21
C VAL A 173 -7.85 4.66 -1.28
N LEU A 174 -6.88 5.08 -2.09
CA LEU A 174 -7.00 5.06 -3.55
C LEU A 174 -6.84 3.67 -4.16
N LYS A 175 -6.22 2.71 -3.47
CA LYS A 175 -6.09 1.32 -3.98
C LYS A 175 -7.42 0.68 -4.39
N TYR A 176 -8.53 1.11 -3.79
CA TYR A 176 -9.88 0.64 -4.13
C TYR A 176 -10.45 1.26 -5.41
N GLU A 177 -9.77 2.25 -5.99
CA GLU A 177 -10.15 2.88 -7.25
C GLU A 177 -9.55 2.20 -8.48
N SER A 178 -8.63 1.24 -8.27
CA SER A 178 -7.99 0.51 -9.37
C SER A 178 -8.97 -0.41 -10.09
N GLY A 179 -8.96 -0.37 -11.42
CA GLY A 179 -9.80 -1.19 -12.28
C GLY A 179 -10.37 -0.44 -13.48
N VAL A 180 -11.36 -1.05 -14.14
CA VAL A 180 -12.02 -0.48 -15.33
C VAL A 180 -13.27 0.30 -14.92
N HIS A 181 -13.29 1.59 -15.21
CA HIS A 181 -14.43 2.49 -15.03
C HIS A 181 -15.20 2.62 -16.33
N ARG A 182 -16.52 2.52 -16.27
CA ARG A 182 -17.40 2.56 -17.42
C ARG A 182 -18.34 3.76 -17.36
N VAL A 183 -18.40 4.54 -18.44
CA VAL A 183 -19.34 5.66 -18.58
C VAL A 183 -20.44 5.31 -19.58
N GLN A 184 -21.65 5.75 -19.29
CA GLN A 184 -22.84 5.68 -20.16
C GLN A 184 -23.42 7.07 -20.28
N ARG A 185 -23.21 7.71 -21.44
CA ARG A 185 -23.76 9.04 -21.77
C ARG A 185 -23.86 9.21 -23.29
N VAL A 186 -24.54 10.27 -23.71
CA VAL A 186 -24.43 10.76 -25.07
C VAL A 186 -23.11 11.51 -25.20
N PRO A 187 -22.14 11.05 -26.03
CA PRO A 187 -20.87 11.74 -26.20
C PRO A 187 -21.05 13.16 -26.75
N GLU A 188 -20.17 14.08 -26.37
CA GLU A 188 -20.14 15.42 -26.98
C GLU A 188 -19.84 15.38 -28.49
N THR A 189 -19.18 14.32 -28.95
CA THR A 189 -18.83 14.07 -30.34
C THR A 189 -19.95 13.40 -31.14
N GLU A 190 -21.09 13.05 -30.53
CA GLU A 190 -22.19 12.33 -31.16
C GLU A 190 -23.32 13.27 -31.58
N SER A 191 -23.59 13.37 -32.87
CA SER A 191 -24.67 14.22 -33.41
C SER A 191 -26.06 13.59 -33.34
N GLY A 192 -26.15 12.26 -33.18
CA GLY A 192 -27.40 11.48 -33.21
C GLY A 192 -28.08 11.28 -31.88
N GLY A 193 -27.57 11.81 -30.79
CA GLY A 193 -28.16 11.69 -29.43
C GLY A 193 -28.16 10.26 -28.87
N ARG A 194 -27.36 9.36 -29.40
CA ARG A 194 -27.29 7.96 -28.93
C ARG A 194 -26.40 7.85 -27.70
N ILE A 195 -26.88 7.05 -26.73
CA ILE A 195 -26.09 6.72 -25.55
C ILE A 195 -24.97 5.76 -25.94
N HIS A 196 -23.72 6.16 -25.74
CA HIS A 196 -22.56 5.32 -25.92
C HIS A 196 -22.04 4.81 -24.56
N THR A 197 -21.28 3.72 -24.63
CA THR A 197 -20.62 3.13 -23.49
C THR A 197 -19.13 3.16 -23.74
N SER A 198 -18.40 3.93 -22.96
CA SER A 198 -16.95 4.05 -23.03
C SER A 198 -16.30 3.61 -21.73
N THR A 199 -15.01 3.30 -21.76
CA THR A 199 -14.26 2.85 -20.59
C THR A 199 -12.96 3.61 -20.44
N ALA A 200 -12.51 3.76 -19.20
CA ALA A 200 -11.16 4.16 -18.86
C ALA A 200 -10.64 3.22 -17.76
N SER A 201 -9.38 2.85 -17.84
CA SER A 201 -8.71 2.02 -16.84
C SER A 201 -7.94 2.91 -15.88
N VAL A 202 -8.06 2.62 -14.60
CA VAL A 202 -7.33 3.29 -13.52
C VAL A 202 -6.40 2.27 -12.87
N ALA A 203 -5.11 2.57 -12.82
CA ALA A 203 -4.13 1.82 -12.05
C ALA A 203 -3.64 2.69 -10.89
N VAL A 204 -3.57 2.09 -9.71
CA VAL A 204 -3.10 2.72 -8.48
C VAL A 204 -1.91 1.93 -7.98
N LEU A 205 -0.72 2.51 -8.12
CA LEU A 205 0.54 1.88 -7.76
C LEU A 205 1.14 2.60 -6.55
N PRO A 206 1.74 1.87 -5.60
CA PRO A 206 2.49 2.51 -4.53
C PRO A 206 3.77 3.14 -5.12
N GLU A 207 4.18 4.30 -4.60
CA GLU A 207 5.48 4.88 -4.92
C GLU A 207 6.59 3.90 -4.57
N ALA A 208 7.51 3.66 -5.50
CA ALA A 208 8.65 2.80 -5.27
C ALA A 208 9.59 3.43 -4.23
N GLU A 209 10.08 2.64 -3.28
CA GLU A 209 11.18 3.07 -2.41
C GLU A 209 12.47 3.16 -3.25
N GLU A 210 13.26 4.20 -3.00
CA GLU A 210 14.61 4.24 -3.55
C GLU A 210 15.37 3.00 -3.09
N VAL A 211 16.06 2.35 -4.04
CA VAL A 211 16.90 1.21 -3.69
C VAL A 211 18.18 1.77 -3.10
N ASP A 212 18.28 1.73 -1.79
CA ASP A 212 19.51 2.04 -1.07
C ASP A 212 20.65 1.08 -1.54
N GLU A 213 21.89 1.47 -1.27
CA GLU A 213 23.04 0.65 -1.61
C GLU A 213 22.88 -0.79 -1.10
N ILE A 214 23.03 -1.76 -2.02
CA ILE A 214 22.95 -3.17 -1.65
C ILE A 214 24.16 -3.50 -0.76
N ASP A 215 23.90 -3.81 0.50
CA ASP A 215 24.89 -4.38 1.39
C ASP A 215 25.09 -5.87 1.05
N ILE A 216 26.34 -6.24 0.76
CA ILE A 216 26.68 -7.60 0.36
C ILE A 216 27.50 -8.22 1.51
N PRO A 217 26.91 -9.13 2.30
CA PRO A 217 27.61 -9.79 3.39
C PRO A 217 28.80 -10.62 2.89
N ASP A 218 29.93 -10.53 3.55
CA ASP A 218 31.15 -11.27 3.18
C ASP A 218 30.92 -12.78 3.12
N LYS A 219 30.00 -13.34 3.92
CA LYS A 219 29.61 -14.75 3.92
C LYS A 219 29.01 -15.25 2.60
N ASP A 220 28.41 -14.34 1.83
CA ASP A 220 27.71 -14.63 0.58
C ASP A 220 28.65 -14.51 -0.63
N ILE A 221 29.91 -14.19 -0.39
CA ILE A 221 30.91 -13.99 -1.43
C ILE A 221 32.02 -15.02 -1.31
N ARG A 222 32.36 -15.65 -2.43
CA ARG A 222 33.56 -16.44 -2.59
C ARG A 222 34.54 -15.72 -3.49
N ILE A 223 35.78 -15.52 -3.01
CA ILE A 223 36.85 -14.85 -3.74
C ILE A 223 37.93 -15.85 -4.09
N ASP A 224 38.15 -16.08 -5.36
CA ASP A 224 39.22 -16.88 -5.89
C ASP A 224 40.25 -15.95 -6.55
N VAL A 225 41.53 -16.11 -6.19
CA VAL A 225 42.63 -15.34 -6.74
C VAL A 225 43.41 -16.22 -7.72
N MET A 226 43.73 -15.66 -8.88
CA MET A 226 44.45 -16.42 -9.92
C MET A 226 45.37 -15.52 -10.74
N ARG A 227 46.19 -16.12 -11.58
CA ARG A 227 47.03 -15.38 -12.52
C ARG A 227 46.17 -14.78 -13.64
N ALA A 228 46.54 -13.58 -14.06
CA ALA A 228 45.89 -12.96 -15.20
C ALA A 228 46.22 -13.75 -16.48
N SER A 229 45.23 -13.92 -17.36
CA SER A 229 45.40 -14.55 -18.67
C SER A 229 45.56 -13.48 -19.76
N GLY A 230 46.52 -13.62 -20.64
CA GLY A 230 46.72 -12.69 -21.77
C GLY A 230 48.19 -12.57 -22.20
N ASN A 231 48.40 -11.84 -23.31
CA ASN A 231 49.77 -11.53 -23.80
C ASN A 231 50.38 -10.49 -22.85
N GLY A 232 51.37 -10.89 -22.06
CA GLY A 232 52.05 -10.04 -21.09
C GLY A 232 53.42 -10.54 -20.68
N GLY A 233 54.23 -9.64 -20.10
CA GLY A 233 55.56 -9.95 -19.59
C GLY A 233 55.53 -10.63 -18.21
N GLN A 234 56.66 -10.58 -17.46
CA GLN A 234 56.85 -11.27 -16.17
C GLN A 234 55.74 -10.96 -15.13
N CYS A 235 55.13 -9.77 -15.14
CA CYS A 235 54.10 -9.37 -14.18
C CYS A 235 52.78 -10.15 -14.36
N VAL A 236 52.41 -10.51 -15.60
CA VAL A 236 51.17 -11.27 -15.88
C VAL A 236 51.36 -12.75 -15.55
N ASN A 237 52.55 -13.27 -15.74
CA ASN A 237 52.81 -14.69 -15.60
C ASN A 237 53.25 -15.16 -14.19
N THR A 238 53.67 -14.21 -13.34
CA THR A 238 54.20 -14.53 -12.01
C THR A 238 53.36 -14.03 -10.84
N THR A 239 52.47 -13.01 -11.07
CA THR A 239 51.70 -12.40 -9.99
C THR A 239 50.22 -12.80 -10.06
N ASP A 240 49.66 -13.26 -8.93
CA ASP A 240 48.24 -13.59 -8.81
C ASP A 240 47.43 -12.32 -8.64
N SER A 241 47.29 -11.56 -9.75
CA SER A 241 46.57 -10.23 -9.73
C SER A 241 45.12 -10.33 -10.13
N ALA A 242 44.70 -11.38 -10.84
CA ALA A 242 43.31 -11.55 -11.26
C ALA A 242 42.43 -12.06 -10.11
N VAL A 243 41.24 -11.53 -10.02
CA VAL A 243 40.24 -11.84 -9.00
C VAL A 243 38.97 -12.36 -9.67
N ARG A 244 38.53 -13.54 -9.25
CA ARG A 244 37.23 -14.11 -9.55
C ARG A 244 36.37 -14.02 -8.31
N LEU A 245 35.26 -13.29 -8.40
CA LEU A 245 34.31 -13.12 -7.33
C LEU A 245 33.02 -13.84 -7.69
N THR A 246 32.56 -14.73 -6.82
CA THR A 246 31.33 -15.49 -6.99
C THR A 246 30.38 -15.14 -5.87
N HIS A 247 29.20 -14.62 -6.21
CA HIS A 247 28.11 -14.39 -5.28
C HIS A 247 27.32 -15.69 -5.14
N ILE A 248 27.36 -16.31 -3.96
CA ILE A 248 26.84 -17.66 -3.70
C ILE A 248 25.32 -17.73 -3.91
N PRO A 249 24.48 -16.78 -3.38
CA PRO A 249 23.04 -16.88 -3.50
C PRO A 249 22.51 -16.76 -4.93
N THR A 250 23.11 -15.90 -5.77
CA THR A 250 22.66 -15.67 -7.15
C THR A 250 23.45 -16.45 -8.19
N GLY A 251 24.59 -17.04 -7.82
CA GLY A 251 25.49 -17.71 -8.74
C GLY A 251 26.23 -16.79 -9.71
N ILE A 252 26.16 -15.46 -9.52
CA ILE A 252 26.84 -14.48 -10.37
C ILE A 252 28.35 -14.61 -10.19
N VAL A 253 29.07 -14.75 -11.29
CA VAL A 253 30.53 -14.80 -11.32
C VAL A 253 31.04 -13.55 -12.03
N ILE A 254 31.94 -12.82 -11.37
CA ILE A 254 32.63 -11.66 -11.91
C ILE A 254 34.12 -11.94 -11.94
N TYR A 255 34.72 -11.65 -13.07
CA TYR A 255 36.14 -11.79 -13.30
C TYR A 255 36.76 -10.43 -13.57
N SER A 256 37.79 -10.03 -12.79
CA SER A 256 38.52 -8.78 -12.94
C SER A 256 40.02 -9.04 -13.01
N GLN A 257 40.63 -8.62 -14.13
CA GLN A 257 42.10 -8.77 -14.38
C GLN A 257 42.70 -7.53 -15.07
N THR A 258 41.96 -6.41 -15.10
CA THR A 258 42.36 -5.21 -15.86
C THR A 258 43.49 -4.42 -15.22
N GLU A 259 43.63 -4.53 -13.90
CA GLU A 259 44.63 -3.79 -13.14
C GLU A 259 45.80 -4.69 -12.76
N LYS A 260 46.95 -4.05 -12.50
CA LYS A 260 48.16 -4.74 -12.05
C LYS A 260 48.09 -5.15 -10.56
N SER A 261 47.24 -4.54 -9.81
CA SER A 261 47.05 -4.76 -8.38
C SER A 261 45.82 -5.63 -8.10
N GLN A 262 46.02 -6.72 -7.33
CA GLN A 262 44.96 -7.59 -6.85
C GLN A 262 43.90 -6.79 -6.08
N LEU A 263 44.30 -5.82 -5.23
CA LEU A 263 43.40 -5.01 -4.44
C LEU A 263 42.45 -4.14 -5.34
N GLN A 264 43.01 -3.56 -6.40
CA GLN A 264 42.23 -2.79 -7.36
C GLN A 264 41.26 -3.69 -8.16
N ASN A 265 41.71 -4.87 -8.58
CA ASN A 265 40.85 -5.84 -9.25
C ASN A 265 39.72 -6.33 -8.32
N LYS A 266 40.01 -6.55 -7.03
CA LYS A 266 39.00 -6.88 -6.01
C LYS A 266 37.97 -5.74 -5.89
N ALA A 267 38.40 -4.50 -5.73
CA ALA A 267 37.50 -3.34 -5.62
C ALA A 267 36.61 -3.20 -6.87
N LYS A 268 37.17 -3.34 -8.09
CA LYS A 268 36.42 -3.34 -9.34
C LYS A 268 35.38 -4.47 -9.42
N ALA A 269 35.79 -5.69 -9.01
CA ALA A 269 34.89 -6.84 -9.01
C ALA A 269 33.67 -6.60 -8.06
N PHE A 270 33.93 -6.05 -6.88
CA PHE A 270 32.85 -5.67 -5.96
C PHE A 270 31.94 -4.59 -6.52
N ALA A 271 32.48 -3.53 -7.13
CA ALA A 271 31.70 -2.48 -7.77
C ALA A 271 30.80 -3.06 -8.88
N LEU A 272 31.36 -3.91 -9.74
CA LEU A 272 30.60 -4.60 -10.79
C LEU A 272 29.53 -5.56 -10.23
N LEU A 273 29.80 -6.23 -9.10
CA LEU A 273 28.83 -7.09 -8.46
C LEU A 273 27.65 -6.26 -7.91
N ARG A 274 27.93 -5.15 -7.21
CA ARG A 274 26.90 -4.24 -6.71
C ARG A 274 26.01 -3.74 -7.84
N THR A 275 26.59 -3.28 -8.94
CA THR A 275 25.83 -2.83 -10.11
C THR A 275 24.94 -3.94 -10.65
N LYS A 276 25.46 -5.16 -10.83
CA LYS A 276 24.66 -6.28 -11.35
C LYS A 276 23.55 -6.71 -10.40
N LEU A 277 23.79 -6.72 -9.10
CA LEU A 277 22.76 -7.04 -8.11
C LEU A 277 21.68 -5.96 -8.07
N LEU A 278 22.09 -4.68 -8.18
CA LEU A 278 21.16 -3.56 -8.29
C LEU A 278 20.28 -3.67 -9.53
N ASP A 279 20.88 -3.99 -10.69
CA ASP A 279 20.12 -4.17 -11.94
C ASP A 279 19.10 -5.31 -11.82
N ILE A 280 19.45 -6.43 -11.17
CA ILE A 280 18.55 -7.56 -10.96
C ILE A 280 17.40 -7.17 -10.02
N GLU A 281 17.68 -6.45 -8.94
CA GLU A 281 16.65 -6.02 -8.00
C GLU A 281 15.72 -5.00 -8.64
N MET A 282 16.26 -4.05 -9.42
CA MET A 282 15.46 -3.10 -10.19
C MET A 282 14.58 -3.81 -11.23
N GLN A 283 15.12 -4.81 -11.94
CA GLN A 283 14.35 -5.58 -12.90
C GLN A 283 13.22 -6.34 -12.23
N LYS A 284 13.51 -7.01 -11.10
CA LYS A 284 12.48 -7.73 -10.32
C LYS A 284 11.35 -6.82 -9.87
N ARG A 285 11.68 -5.63 -9.33
CA ARG A 285 10.67 -4.64 -8.93
C ARG A 285 9.85 -4.17 -10.11
N HIS A 286 10.51 -3.90 -11.24
CA HIS A 286 9.82 -3.50 -12.47
C HIS A 286 8.83 -4.58 -12.96
N ASP A 287 9.23 -5.85 -12.89
CA ASP A 287 8.37 -6.97 -13.26
C ASP A 287 7.18 -7.11 -12.28
N GLU A 288 7.41 -6.96 -10.97
CA GLU A 288 6.36 -6.95 -9.95
C GLU A 288 5.36 -5.79 -10.16
N GLU A 289 5.86 -4.58 -10.46
CA GLU A 289 5.00 -3.43 -10.79
C GLU A 289 4.21 -3.65 -12.09
N ALA A 290 4.85 -4.23 -13.10
CA ALA A 290 4.20 -4.54 -14.38
C ALA A 290 3.08 -5.57 -14.18
N ASP A 291 3.31 -6.61 -13.38
CA ASP A 291 2.31 -7.62 -13.06
C ASP A 291 1.16 -7.03 -12.23
N LEU A 292 1.47 -6.18 -11.24
CA LEU A 292 0.46 -5.46 -10.46
C LEU A 292 -0.40 -4.56 -11.37
N ARG A 293 0.24 -3.76 -12.23
CA ARG A 293 -0.46 -2.91 -13.21
C ARG A 293 -1.36 -3.74 -14.13
N LYS A 294 -0.85 -4.85 -14.64
CA LYS A 294 -1.60 -5.75 -15.52
C LYS A 294 -2.80 -6.37 -14.80
N SER A 295 -2.67 -6.76 -13.55
CA SER A 295 -3.78 -7.31 -12.76
C SER A 295 -4.89 -6.29 -12.49
N GLN A 296 -4.53 -5.01 -12.33
CA GLN A 296 -5.48 -3.93 -12.07
C GLN A 296 -6.22 -3.46 -13.34
N VAL A 297 -5.52 -3.34 -14.46
CA VAL A 297 -6.05 -2.76 -15.71
C VAL A 297 -6.81 -3.79 -16.54
N GLY A 298 -6.47 -5.09 -16.42
CA GLY A 298 -7.05 -6.14 -17.23
C GLY A 298 -6.85 -5.87 -18.74
N THR A 299 -7.89 -6.17 -19.54
CA THR A 299 -7.92 -5.85 -20.98
C THR A 299 -8.53 -4.47 -21.28
N GLY A 300 -9.09 -3.77 -20.28
CA GLY A 300 -9.86 -2.53 -20.47
C GLY A 300 -11.22 -2.73 -21.14
N ASP A 301 -11.69 -3.99 -21.25
CA ASP A 301 -12.99 -4.32 -21.85
C ASP A 301 -14.15 -3.81 -20.96
N ARG A 302 -15.27 -3.50 -21.62
CA ARG A 302 -16.50 -3.06 -20.97
C ARG A 302 -17.10 -4.08 -20.00
N SER A 303 -16.74 -5.35 -20.13
CA SER A 303 -17.18 -6.45 -19.25
C SER A 303 -16.47 -6.44 -17.91
N GLU A 304 -15.21 -5.98 -17.84
CA GLU A 304 -14.34 -5.98 -16.65
C GLU A 304 -14.60 -4.80 -15.68
N LYS A 305 -15.69 -4.07 -15.93
CA LYS A 305 -16.02 -2.87 -15.14
C LYS A 305 -16.11 -3.14 -13.64
N ILE A 306 -15.44 -2.30 -12.86
CA ILE A 306 -15.64 -2.21 -11.41
C ILE A 306 -16.78 -1.24 -11.08
N ARG A 307 -16.88 -0.14 -11.85
CA ARG A 307 -17.85 0.94 -11.59
C ARG A 307 -18.47 1.46 -12.88
N THR A 308 -19.76 1.82 -12.81
CA THR A 308 -20.51 2.43 -13.93
C THR A 308 -21.04 3.79 -13.54
N TYR A 309 -20.72 4.78 -14.36
CA TYR A 309 -21.21 6.17 -14.28
C TYR A 309 -22.30 6.34 -15.33
N ASN A 310 -23.58 6.43 -14.91
CA ASN A 310 -24.73 6.53 -15.79
C ASN A 310 -25.28 7.96 -15.73
N PHE A 311 -24.92 8.78 -16.71
CA PHE A 311 -25.29 10.19 -16.78
C PHE A 311 -26.81 10.39 -16.99
N PRO A 312 -27.50 9.66 -17.91
CA PRO A 312 -28.94 9.80 -18.09
C PRO A 312 -29.75 9.54 -16.82
N GLN A 313 -29.24 8.69 -15.91
CA GLN A 313 -29.92 8.34 -14.67
C GLN A 313 -29.32 9.05 -13.45
N GLY A 314 -28.30 9.88 -13.61
CA GLY A 314 -27.63 10.59 -12.51
C GLY A 314 -27.06 9.67 -11.42
N ARG A 315 -26.71 8.41 -11.79
CA ARG A 315 -26.28 7.40 -10.81
C ARG A 315 -24.89 6.85 -11.09
N VAL A 316 -24.22 6.46 -10.00
CA VAL A 316 -22.99 5.68 -10.01
C VAL A 316 -23.25 4.35 -9.32
N THR A 317 -22.81 3.24 -9.94
CA THR A 317 -22.93 1.89 -9.37
C THR A 317 -21.57 1.25 -9.29
N ASP A 318 -21.12 0.88 -8.08
CA ASP A 318 -19.95 0.02 -7.88
C ASP A 318 -20.41 -1.43 -7.87
N HIS A 319 -19.93 -2.21 -8.85
CA HIS A 319 -20.36 -3.59 -9.07
C HIS A 319 -19.72 -4.60 -8.12
N ARG A 320 -18.59 -4.24 -7.49
CA ARG A 320 -17.88 -5.12 -6.55
C ARG A 320 -18.67 -5.33 -5.27
N ILE A 321 -19.35 -4.28 -4.82
CA ILE A 321 -20.10 -4.23 -3.56
C ILE A 321 -21.61 -4.03 -3.75
N GLY A 322 -22.08 -3.90 -5.01
CA GLY A 322 -23.49 -3.68 -5.32
C GLY A 322 -24.05 -2.32 -4.89
N LEU A 323 -23.18 -1.35 -4.56
CA LEU A 323 -23.58 -0.02 -4.11
C LEU A 323 -24.03 0.84 -5.28
N THR A 324 -25.20 1.49 -5.15
CA THR A 324 -25.70 2.47 -6.13
C THR A 324 -26.02 3.79 -5.45
N LEU A 325 -25.43 4.88 -5.95
CA LEU A 325 -25.63 6.24 -5.45
C LEU A 325 -26.20 7.14 -6.55
N TYR A 326 -27.21 7.96 -6.23
CA TYR A 326 -27.87 8.89 -7.15
C TYR A 326 -27.34 10.33 -6.96
N LYS A 327 -26.01 10.47 -6.94
CA LYS A 327 -25.32 11.76 -6.77
C LYS A 327 -24.12 11.89 -7.72
N LEU A 328 -24.32 11.49 -9.00
CA LEU A 328 -23.27 11.45 -10.01
C LEU A 328 -22.45 12.75 -10.07
N ASP A 329 -23.12 13.92 -10.13
CA ASP A 329 -22.44 15.22 -10.27
C ASP A 329 -21.50 15.51 -9.09
N LYS A 330 -21.92 15.15 -7.86
CA LYS A 330 -21.06 15.32 -6.67
C LYS A 330 -19.85 14.38 -6.74
N ILE A 331 -20.08 13.13 -7.16
CA ILE A 331 -19.01 12.13 -7.31
C ILE A 331 -17.99 12.60 -8.34
N MET A 332 -18.44 13.10 -9.52
CA MET A 332 -17.52 13.63 -10.55
C MET A 332 -16.77 14.89 -10.10
N ASN A 333 -17.27 15.59 -9.09
CA ASN A 333 -16.60 16.70 -8.42
C ASN A 333 -15.76 16.30 -7.20
N GLY A 334 -15.49 15.00 -7.01
CA GLY A 334 -14.57 14.48 -6.00
C GLY A 334 -15.23 13.95 -4.72
N ASP A 335 -16.57 13.91 -4.60
CA ASP A 335 -17.25 13.33 -3.42
C ASP A 335 -17.36 11.79 -3.55
N ILE A 336 -16.21 11.10 -3.53
CA ILE A 336 -16.12 9.64 -3.67
C ILE A 336 -15.96 8.90 -2.33
N GLN A 337 -15.90 9.62 -1.21
CA GLN A 337 -15.59 9.03 0.10
C GLN A 337 -16.54 7.90 0.50
N GLU A 338 -17.84 8.07 0.30
CA GLU A 338 -18.84 7.06 0.66
C GLU A 338 -18.64 5.73 -0.08
N ILE A 339 -18.19 5.79 -1.35
CA ILE A 339 -17.88 4.59 -2.14
C ILE A 339 -16.63 3.91 -1.58
N ILE A 340 -15.61 4.68 -1.27
CA ILE A 340 -14.35 4.19 -0.71
C ILE A 340 -14.60 3.53 0.65
N ASP A 341 -15.35 4.18 1.54
CA ASP A 341 -15.68 3.64 2.86
C ASP A 341 -16.44 2.31 2.76
N ALA A 342 -17.36 2.21 1.82
CA ALA A 342 -18.08 0.98 1.56
C ALA A 342 -17.16 -0.13 1.01
N CYS A 343 -16.19 0.21 0.15
CA CYS A 343 -15.18 -0.74 -0.34
C CYS A 343 -14.25 -1.21 0.78
N ILE A 344 -13.80 -0.30 1.65
CA ILE A 344 -12.99 -0.62 2.84
C ILE A 344 -13.75 -1.58 3.75
N ALA A 345 -15.02 -1.28 4.07
CA ALA A 345 -15.85 -2.13 4.90
C ALA A 345 -16.04 -3.52 4.32
N ALA A 346 -16.25 -3.63 3.00
CA ALA A 346 -16.38 -4.91 2.31
C ALA A 346 -15.07 -5.72 2.34
N ASP A 347 -13.91 -5.07 2.13
CA ASP A 347 -12.59 -5.72 2.21
C ASP A 347 -12.29 -6.21 3.63
N GLN A 348 -12.57 -5.39 4.65
CA GLN A 348 -12.43 -5.76 6.05
C GLN A 348 -13.32 -6.96 6.41
N ALA A 349 -14.58 -6.96 5.97
CA ALA A 349 -15.50 -8.07 6.19
C ALA A 349 -15.00 -9.36 5.53
N ALA A 350 -14.46 -9.28 4.31
CA ALA A 350 -13.90 -10.43 3.60
C ALA A 350 -12.65 -10.98 4.30
N LYS A 351 -11.76 -10.11 4.82
CA LYS A 351 -10.58 -10.50 5.59
C LYS A 351 -10.96 -11.15 6.94
N LEU A 352 -11.95 -10.59 7.64
CA LEU A 352 -12.48 -11.17 8.88
C LEU A 352 -13.10 -12.56 8.67
N ALA A 353 -13.84 -12.73 7.55
CA ALA A 353 -14.40 -14.04 7.21
C ALA A 353 -13.31 -15.10 7.01
N LYS A 354 -12.22 -14.77 6.30
CA LYS A 354 -11.07 -15.66 6.10
C LYS A 354 -10.37 -16.01 7.41
N MET A 355 -10.17 -15.03 8.31
CA MET A 355 -9.54 -15.28 9.62
C MET A 355 -10.38 -16.21 10.53
N ASN A 356 -11.69 -16.27 10.33
CA ASN A 356 -12.56 -17.15 11.10
C ASN A 356 -12.61 -18.59 10.52
N GLU A 357 -12.14 -18.81 9.30
CA GLU A 357 -12.06 -20.10 8.63
C GLU A 357 -10.72 -20.84 8.90
N GLU A 358 -9.68 -20.12 9.34
CA GLU A 358 -8.37 -20.64 9.79
C GLU A 358 -8.36 -20.87 11.32
#